data_22d548290d91564cd970aa3892cc5d65
#
_entry.id   22d548290d91564cd970aa3892cc5d65
#
_cell.length_a   1.000
_cell.length_b   1.000
_cell.length_c   1.000
_cell.angle_alpha   90.00
_cell.angle_beta   90.00
_cell.angle_gamma   90.00
#
_symmetry.space_group_name_H-M   'P 1'
#
loop_
_entity.id
_entity.type
_entity.pdbx_description
1 polymer ?
#
loop_
_entity_poly.entity_id
_entity_poly.type
_entity_poly.pdbx_seq_one_letter_code
_entity_poly.pdbx_strand_id
1 'polypeptide(L)'
;MTRPILVVCLAGALALTGCADSSPRDGGGGPVTVVFKHAKLLGPVDPLAPLLVEFAALHPEIRVRAEALPWSSDEQRQFLVINLEGGNPGFDVMMLDCIWVPEFARAGWLLDLTPFLPPGELAAHFPSAAEAARYRGRDWALPWMMNVGLLYYRADLLARHGLRPPETYDELVAAIRRIRAAEGNPRLEGYLWQGKQYEGLVVNVLEGLWAAGTRVLGDDGRVFPDPERAEAVLRFLRGLITEGLSPPWTTAADEEITRRAFGQGEAIFLRSWPYAADLFELPDSPVRGKVGLAPLPRHATGTAGAGSTGGAHLGVARGTRHPEAAITLARFLTSERAQRVMAESGAVKPTRPALYHDPALVRAFPSLPRIHDLTLAGRPRPVTPAYVILSTTLQPELSAALVGVKTPAETVAHSRRRLEFLLEGLGG
;
A
#
# COMPACT_ATOMS: atom_id res chain seq x y z
N MET A 1 35.62 -79.64 -22.24
CA MET A 1 34.84 -79.85 -21.02
C MET A 1 34.06 -78.56 -20.73
N THR A 2 32.93 -78.43 -21.37
CA THR A 2 32.07 -77.24 -21.27
C THR A 2 30.75 -77.59 -20.57
N ARG A 3 30.47 -77.03 -19.43
CA ARG A 3 29.20 -77.20 -18.70
C ARG A 3 28.21 -76.08 -19.13
N PRO A 4 26.96 -76.43 -19.46
CA PRO A 4 25.95 -75.40 -19.73
C PRO A 4 25.33 -74.85 -18.44
N ILE A 5 25.17 -73.52 -18.39
CA ILE A 5 24.46 -72.83 -17.36
C ILE A 5 22.95 -72.78 -17.71
N LEU A 6 22.14 -73.36 -16.78
CA LEU A 6 20.68 -73.36 -16.89
C LEU A 6 20.12 -72.01 -16.40
N VAL A 7 19.49 -71.26 -17.31
CA VAL A 7 18.79 -70.04 -16.98
C VAL A 7 17.35 -70.38 -16.65
N VAL A 8 16.95 -70.23 -15.38
CA VAL A 8 15.56 -70.36 -14.96
C VAL A 8 14.91 -69.01 -15.03
N CYS A 9 13.98 -68.80 -15.96
CA CYS A 9 13.13 -67.63 -16.03
C CYS A 9 12.00 -67.75 -14.98
N LEU A 10 12.08 -66.98 -13.91
CA LEU A 10 10.97 -66.78 -13.01
C LEU A 10 10.07 -65.65 -13.59
N ALA A 11 8.89 -65.97 -14.05
CA ALA A 11 7.83 -65.02 -14.39
C ALA A 11 7.17 -64.53 -13.11
N GLY A 12 7.56 -63.33 -12.66
CA GLY A 12 6.88 -62.64 -11.57
C GLY A 12 5.69 -61.85 -12.11
N ALA A 13 4.48 -62.25 -11.73
CA ALA A 13 3.26 -61.47 -11.97
C ALA A 13 3.27 -60.20 -11.09
N LEU A 14 3.53 -59.04 -11.72
CA LEU A 14 3.28 -57.75 -11.05
C LEU A 14 1.77 -57.51 -10.96
N ALA A 15 1.21 -57.67 -9.75
CA ALA A 15 -0.10 -57.16 -9.43
C ALA A 15 -0.02 -55.64 -9.38
N LEU A 16 -0.58 -54.96 -10.39
CA LEU A 16 -0.85 -53.52 -10.36
C LEU A 16 -1.95 -53.23 -9.32
N THR A 17 -1.56 -53.00 -8.07
CA THR A 17 -2.45 -52.34 -7.12
C THR A 17 -2.55 -50.86 -7.54
N GLY A 18 -3.66 -50.52 -8.18
CA GLY A 18 -4.03 -49.13 -8.43
C GLY A 18 -4.07 -48.36 -7.14
N CYS A 19 -3.15 -47.41 -6.96
CA CYS A 19 -3.34 -46.36 -5.96
C CYS A 19 -4.58 -45.55 -6.38
N ALA A 20 -5.72 -45.91 -5.78
CA ALA A 20 -6.87 -45.03 -5.81
C ALA A 20 -6.45 -43.77 -5.06
N ASP A 21 -6.43 -42.68 -5.80
CA ASP A 21 -6.25 -41.31 -5.31
C ASP A 21 -7.41 -41.04 -4.34
N SER A 22 -7.18 -41.32 -3.07
CA SER A 22 -8.11 -41.00 -2.00
C SER A 22 -7.92 -39.53 -1.62
N SER A 23 -8.39 -38.65 -2.51
CA SER A 23 -8.72 -37.29 -2.10
C SER A 23 -9.73 -37.41 -0.93
N PRO A 24 -9.46 -36.81 0.22
CA PRO A 24 -10.43 -36.81 1.30
C PRO A 24 -11.72 -36.15 0.76
N ARG A 25 -12.79 -36.94 0.62
CA ARG A 25 -14.12 -36.37 0.50
C ARG A 25 -14.42 -35.71 1.82
N ASP A 26 -14.51 -34.37 1.86
CA ASP A 26 -15.05 -33.59 2.97
C ASP A 26 -16.54 -33.99 3.18
N GLY A 27 -16.73 -35.09 3.86
CA GLY A 27 -18.01 -35.66 4.27
C GLY A 27 -18.06 -35.90 5.78
N GLY A 28 -17.43 -35.03 6.56
CA GLY A 28 -17.44 -35.10 8.02
C GLY A 28 -17.69 -33.70 8.59
N GLY A 29 -18.76 -33.57 9.40
CA GLY A 29 -19.31 -32.34 9.99
C GLY A 29 -18.39 -31.55 10.93
N GLY A 30 -17.14 -31.30 10.51
CA GLY A 30 -16.20 -30.42 11.20
C GLY A 30 -16.13 -29.02 10.56
N PRO A 31 -15.54 -28.04 11.26
CA PRO A 31 -15.44 -26.69 10.76
C PRO A 31 -14.58 -26.61 9.48
N VAL A 32 -15.06 -25.83 8.49
CA VAL A 32 -14.29 -25.55 7.28
C VAL A 32 -13.11 -24.62 7.60
N THR A 33 -11.94 -24.84 6.99
CA THR A 33 -10.78 -24.00 7.21
C THR A 33 -10.68 -22.96 6.10
N VAL A 34 -10.68 -21.67 6.47
CA VAL A 34 -10.43 -20.52 5.60
C VAL A 34 -9.03 -20.02 5.87
N VAL A 35 -8.19 -19.99 4.84
CA VAL A 35 -6.82 -19.46 4.91
C VAL A 35 -6.81 -18.00 4.51
N PHE A 36 -6.35 -17.14 5.41
CA PHE A 36 -6.27 -15.70 5.24
C PHE A 36 -4.81 -15.23 5.14
N LYS A 37 -4.43 -14.67 4.00
CA LYS A 37 -3.12 -14.05 3.75
C LYS A 37 -3.19 -12.54 4.01
N HIS A 38 -2.35 -12.05 4.93
CA HIS A 38 -2.30 -10.63 5.28
C HIS A 38 -0.88 -10.16 5.53
N ALA A 39 -0.59 -8.85 5.36
CA ALA A 39 0.67 -8.28 5.78
C ALA A 39 0.75 -8.21 7.32
N LYS A 40 1.97 -8.23 7.85
CA LYS A 40 2.18 -7.95 9.27
C LYS A 40 1.70 -6.53 9.58
N LEU A 41 0.75 -6.41 10.50
CA LEU A 41 0.27 -5.11 10.97
C LEU A 41 1.29 -4.51 11.93
N LEU A 42 1.62 -3.23 11.72
CA LEU A 42 2.52 -2.48 12.60
C LEU A 42 1.72 -1.84 13.72
N GLY A 43 2.17 -2.03 14.95
CA GLY A 43 1.56 -1.43 16.12
C GLY A 43 2.05 -2.11 17.40
N PRO A 44 1.78 -1.52 18.57
CA PRO A 44 2.16 -2.09 19.84
C PRO A 44 1.37 -3.36 20.20
N VAL A 45 0.22 -3.54 19.59
CA VAL A 45 -0.70 -4.68 19.84
C VAL A 45 -1.15 -5.24 18.49
N ASP A 46 -1.21 -6.56 18.38
CA ASP A 46 -1.82 -7.23 17.22
C ASP A 46 -3.34 -7.09 17.26
N PRO A 47 -3.97 -6.30 16.36
CA PRO A 47 -5.42 -6.10 16.38
C PRO A 47 -6.18 -7.26 15.77
N LEU A 48 -5.53 -8.14 15.03
CA LEU A 48 -6.16 -9.24 14.31
C LEU A 48 -6.50 -10.40 15.25
N ALA A 49 -5.63 -10.72 16.20
CA ALA A 49 -5.83 -11.85 17.11
C ALA A 49 -7.17 -11.78 17.89
N PRO A 50 -7.55 -10.68 18.56
CA PRO A 50 -8.84 -10.59 19.23
C PRO A 50 -10.02 -10.67 18.27
N LEU A 51 -9.92 -10.13 17.06
CA LEU A 51 -10.96 -10.23 16.05
C LEU A 51 -11.16 -11.66 15.56
N LEU A 52 -10.11 -12.44 15.40
CA LEU A 52 -10.22 -13.85 15.02
C LEU A 52 -10.83 -14.71 16.13
N VAL A 53 -10.58 -14.37 17.41
CA VAL A 53 -11.25 -15.02 18.55
C VAL A 53 -12.76 -14.67 18.54
N GLU A 54 -13.12 -13.40 18.33
CA GLU A 54 -14.51 -12.96 18.21
C GLU A 54 -15.22 -13.66 17.04
N PHE A 55 -14.54 -13.71 15.87
CA PHE A 55 -15.06 -14.40 14.70
C PHE A 55 -15.34 -15.88 14.95
N ALA A 56 -14.40 -16.60 15.57
CA ALA A 56 -14.56 -18.02 15.89
C ALA A 56 -15.71 -18.29 16.85
N ALA A 57 -16.01 -17.35 17.77
CA ALA A 57 -17.18 -17.46 18.66
C ALA A 57 -18.51 -17.24 17.91
N LEU A 58 -18.53 -16.36 16.91
CA LEU A 58 -19.71 -16.08 16.08
C LEU A 58 -19.95 -17.15 15.00
N HIS A 59 -18.87 -17.77 14.51
CA HIS A 59 -18.85 -18.71 13.40
C HIS A 59 -18.04 -19.96 13.76
N PRO A 60 -18.54 -20.81 14.70
CA PRO A 60 -17.83 -22.01 15.14
C PRO A 60 -17.65 -23.05 14.03
N GLU A 61 -18.44 -22.95 12.95
CA GLU A 61 -18.34 -23.76 11.74
C GLU A 61 -17.17 -23.34 10.82
N ILE A 62 -16.52 -22.20 11.09
CA ILE A 62 -15.40 -21.68 10.28
C ILE A 62 -14.14 -21.56 11.15
N ARG A 63 -13.09 -22.27 10.77
CA ARG A 63 -11.75 -22.10 11.34
C ARG A 63 -10.93 -21.18 10.46
N VAL A 64 -10.37 -20.10 11.01
CA VAL A 64 -9.49 -19.20 10.27
C VAL A 64 -8.03 -19.56 10.55
N ARG A 65 -7.22 -19.69 9.47
CA ARG A 65 -5.77 -19.78 9.51
C ARG A 65 -5.19 -18.53 8.90
N ALA A 66 -4.79 -17.59 9.75
CA ALA A 66 -4.15 -16.34 9.33
C ALA A 66 -2.66 -16.57 9.11
N GLU A 67 -2.13 -16.13 7.97
CA GLU A 67 -0.74 -16.31 7.57
C GLU A 67 -0.16 -15.01 7.01
N ALA A 68 1.01 -14.61 7.54
CA ALA A 68 1.66 -13.38 7.14
C ALA A 68 2.26 -13.48 5.73
N LEU A 69 2.07 -12.43 4.95
CA LEU A 69 2.79 -12.17 3.69
C LEU A 69 4.17 -11.54 3.98
N PRO A 70 5.09 -11.53 3.00
CA PRO A 70 6.32 -10.76 3.05
C PRO A 70 6.10 -9.29 3.40
N TRP A 71 7.16 -8.58 3.78
CA TRP A 71 7.05 -7.17 4.18
C TRP A 71 6.84 -6.22 3.00
N SER A 72 7.61 -6.39 1.93
CA SER A 72 7.56 -5.54 0.74
C SER A 72 6.29 -5.78 -0.07
N SER A 73 5.62 -4.70 -0.50
CA SER A 73 4.42 -4.79 -1.35
C SER A 73 4.72 -5.55 -2.65
N ASP A 74 5.89 -5.34 -3.25
CA ASP A 74 6.28 -6.01 -4.49
C ASP A 74 6.45 -7.54 -4.27
N GLU A 75 7.05 -7.94 -3.13
CA GLU A 75 7.17 -9.36 -2.75
C GLU A 75 5.81 -9.98 -2.43
N GLN A 76 4.91 -9.23 -1.76
CA GLN A 76 3.54 -9.67 -1.50
C GLN A 76 2.81 -9.97 -2.80
N ARG A 77 2.87 -9.02 -3.74
CA ARG A 77 2.24 -9.22 -5.05
C ARG A 77 2.83 -10.43 -5.77
N GLN A 78 4.15 -10.55 -5.83
CA GLN A 78 4.81 -11.68 -6.49
C GLN A 78 4.38 -13.01 -5.87
N PHE A 79 4.32 -13.11 -4.54
CA PHE A 79 3.83 -14.30 -3.84
C PHE A 79 2.38 -14.62 -4.25
N LEU A 80 1.49 -13.63 -4.24
CA LEU A 80 0.08 -13.85 -4.58
C LEU A 80 -0.08 -14.29 -6.03
N VAL A 81 0.59 -13.62 -6.97
CA VAL A 81 0.51 -13.92 -8.42
C VAL A 81 0.96 -15.35 -8.70
N ILE A 82 2.15 -15.76 -8.22
CA ILE A 82 2.68 -17.09 -8.45
C ILE A 82 1.70 -18.18 -7.98
N ASN A 83 1.08 -17.99 -6.83
CA ASN A 83 0.14 -18.97 -6.29
C ASN A 83 -1.21 -18.96 -7.03
N LEU A 84 -1.69 -17.78 -7.44
CA LEU A 84 -2.98 -17.63 -8.14
C LEU A 84 -2.92 -18.16 -9.58
N GLU A 85 -1.79 -17.99 -10.29
CA GLU A 85 -1.56 -18.55 -11.63
C GLU A 85 -1.65 -20.08 -11.65
N GLY A 86 -1.29 -20.74 -10.55
CA GLY A 86 -1.41 -22.18 -10.39
C GLY A 86 -2.84 -22.71 -10.27
N GLY A 87 -3.85 -21.85 -10.16
CA GLY A 87 -5.28 -22.20 -10.10
C GLY A 87 -5.77 -22.78 -8.77
N ASN A 88 -4.87 -23.17 -7.87
CA ASN A 88 -5.17 -23.59 -6.49
C ASN A 88 -4.20 -22.88 -5.53
N PRO A 89 -4.52 -21.65 -5.11
CA PRO A 89 -3.56 -20.81 -4.40
C PRO A 89 -3.23 -21.28 -2.97
N GLY A 90 -4.00 -22.24 -2.41
CA GLY A 90 -3.85 -22.68 -1.02
C GLY A 90 -4.29 -21.64 0.01
N PHE A 91 -4.99 -20.60 -0.40
CA PHE A 91 -5.61 -19.57 0.44
C PHE A 91 -6.94 -19.09 -0.16
N ASP A 92 -7.80 -18.54 0.71
CA ASP A 92 -9.18 -18.18 0.39
C ASP A 92 -9.41 -16.67 0.40
N VAL A 93 -8.88 -16.00 1.42
CA VAL A 93 -8.95 -14.54 1.55
C VAL A 93 -7.53 -13.98 1.50
N MET A 94 -7.34 -12.88 0.80
CA MET A 94 -6.05 -12.22 0.69
C MET A 94 -6.17 -10.71 0.86
N MET A 95 -5.20 -10.12 1.55
CA MET A 95 -4.98 -8.69 1.56
C MET A 95 -4.34 -8.28 0.22
N LEU A 96 -4.91 -7.26 -0.39
CA LEU A 96 -4.46 -6.67 -1.64
C LEU A 96 -4.14 -5.18 -1.42
N ASP A 97 -3.02 -4.69 -1.92
CA ASP A 97 -2.89 -3.24 -2.14
C ASP A 97 -4.02 -2.81 -3.09
N CYS A 98 -4.64 -1.67 -2.80
CA CYS A 98 -5.77 -1.15 -3.57
C CYS A 98 -5.50 -1.06 -5.09
N ILE A 99 -4.24 -0.89 -5.49
CA ILE A 99 -3.82 -0.82 -6.90
C ILE A 99 -3.86 -2.16 -7.64
N TRP A 100 -3.89 -3.29 -6.92
CA TRP A 100 -3.87 -4.61 -7.55
C TRP A 100 -5.27 -5.14 -7.90
N VAL A 101 -6.32 -4.58 -7.30
CA VAL A 101 -7.70 -5.06 -7.51
C VAL A 101 -8.10 -5.11 -8.98
N PRO A 102 -7.89 -4.07 -9.81
CA PRO A 102 -8.23 -4.14 -11.23
C PRO A 102 -7.43 -5.19 -12.02
N GLU A 103 -6.15 -5.37 -11.71
CA GLU A 103 -5.30 -6.38 -12.33
C GLU A 103 -5.79 -7.80 -11.99
N PHE A 104 -5.99 -8.07 -10.70
CA PHE A 104 -6.39 -9.39 -10.22
C PHE A 104 -7.81 -9.76 -10.67
N ALA A 105 -8.71 -8.79 -10.75
CA ALA A 105 -10.05 -8.95 -11.33
C ALA A 105 -9.97 -9.28 -12.84
N ARG A 106 -9.15 -8.54 -13.60
CA ARG A 106 -8.93 -8.79 -15.03
C ARG A 106 -8.33 -10.17 -15.28
N ALA A 107 -7.37 -10.59 -14.47
CA ALA A 107 -6.74 -11.90 -14.56
C ALA A 107 -7.67 -13.05 -14.17
N GLY A 108 -8.84 -12.75 -13.59
CA GLY A 108 -9.81 -13.77 -13.15
C GLY A 108 -9.38 -14.50 -11.89
N TRP A 109 -8.53 -13.90 -11.07
CA TRP A 109 -8.04 -14.47 -9.81
C TRP A 109 -8.96 -14.18 -8.63
N LEU A 110 -9.79 -13.15 -8.72
CA LEU A 110 -10.75 -12.76 -7.67
C LEU A 110 -12.13 -13.34 -7.96
N LEU A 111 -12.86 -13.61 -6.89
CA LEU A 111 -14.31 -13.86 -6.92
C LEU A 111 -15.02 -12.49 -7.06
N ASP A 112 -16.00 -12.43 -7.98
CA ASP A 112 -16.91 -11.28 -8.07
C ASP A 112 -17.82 -11.27 -6.83
N LEU A 113 -17.66 -10.22 -6.01
CA LEU A 113 -18.41 -10.08 -4.77
C LEU A 113 -19.77 -9.40 -4.97
N THR A 114 -20.03 -8.80 -6.13
CA THR A 114 -21.27 -8.05 -6.39
C THR A 114 -22.55 -8.79 -6.03
N PRO A 115 -22.72 -10.11 -6.34
CA PRO A 115 -23.92 -10.84 -5.98
C PRO A 115 -24.09 -11.14 -4.48
N PHE A 116 -23.02 -11.01 -3.71
CA PHE A 116 -22.96 -11.40 -2.29
C PHE A 116 -23.01 -10.21 -1.33
N LEU A 117 -22.87 -9.00 -1.85
CA LEU A 117 -22.85 -7.78 -1.04
C LEU A 117 -24.23 -7.10 -1.05
N PRO A 118 -24.69 -6.58 0.09
CA PRO A 118 -25.87 -5.73 0.13
C PRO A 118 -25.66 -4.49 -0.77
N PRO A 119 -26.72 -3.97 -1.40
CA PRO A 119 -26.64 -2.71 -2.11
C PRO A 119 -26.10 -1.60 -1.21
N GLY A 120 -25.07 -0.90 -1.69
CA GLY A 120 -24.46 0.21 -0.95
C GLY A 120 -23.42 -0.17 0.09
N GLU A 121 -23.00 -1.45 0.21
CA GLU A 121 -21.96 -1.87 1.17
C GLU A 121 -20.69 -1.00 1.05
N LEU A 122 -20.22 -0.77 -0.16
CA LEU A 122 -19.03 0.06 -0.40
C LEU A 122 -19.25 1.55 -0.12
N ALA A 123 -20.48 2.05 -0.09
CA ALA A 123 -20.79 3.46 0.20
C ALA A 123 -20.50 3.85 1.67
N ALA A 124 -20.34 2.88 2.55
CA ALA A 124 -19.95 3.11 3.94
C ALA A 124 -18.46 3.46 4.11
N HIS A 125 -17.67 3.34 3.04
CA HIS A 125 -16.23 3.58 3.03
C HIS A 125 -15.88 4.90 2.33
N PHE A 126 -14.63 5.37 2.49
CA PHE A 126 -14.15 6.53 1.72
C PHE A 126 -14.35 6.31 0.22
N PRO A 127 -14.78 7.35 -0.53
CA PRO A 127 -15.04 7.21 -1.98
C PRO A 127 -13.87 6.61 -2.76
N SER A 128 -12.64 7.03 -2.48
CA SER A 128 -11.44 6.52 -3.13
C SER A 128 -11.17 5.04 -2.83
N ALA A 129 -11.49 4.57 -1.61
CA ALA A 129 -11.37 3.15 -1.26
C ALA A 129 -12.45 2.31 -1.94
N ALA A 130 -13.69 2.83 -2.01
CA ALA A 130 -14.80 2.18 -2.71
C ALA A 130 -14.54 2.08 -4.23
N GLU A 131 -13.97 3.14 -4.83
CA GLU A 131 -13.58 3.16 -6.24
C GLU A 131 -12.49 2.11 -6.53
N ALA A 132 -11.45 2.04 -5.71
CA ALA A 132 -10.35 1.09 -5.87
C ALA A 132 -10.78 -0.38 -5.69
N ALA A 133 -11.92 -0.65 -5.01
CA ALA A 133 -12.50 -1.98 -4.87
C ALA A 133 -13.26 -2.45 -6.12
N ARG A 134 -13.47 -1.54 -7.09
CA ARG A 134 -14.30 -1.77 -8.29
C ARG A 134 -13.48 -1.90 -9.56
N TYR A 135 -13.97 -2.76 -10.44
CA TYR A 135 -13.47 -2.86 -11.80
C TYR A 135 -14.59 -3.30 -12.75
N ARG A 136 -14.75 -2.57 -13.87
CA ARG A 136 -15.81 -2.81 -14.88
C ARG A 136 -17.23 -2.91 -14.28
N GLY A 137 -17.53 -2.01 -13.33
CA GLY A 137 -18.87 -1.91 -12.71
C GLY A 137 -19.19 -3.01 -11.70
N ARG A 138 -18.22 -3.83 -11.30
CA ARG A 138 -18.35 -4.90 -10.31
C ARG A 138 -17.49 -4.67 -9.10
N ASP A 139 -17.90 -5.22 -7.95
CA ASP A 139 -17.20 -5.15 -6.68
C ASP A 139 -16.34 -6.42 -6.52
N TRP A 140 -15.01 -6.25 -6.43
CA TRP A 140 -14.05 -7.37 -6.41
C TRP A 140 -13.34 -7.55 -5.08
N ALA A 141 -13.44 -6.54 -4.23
CA ALA A 141 -12.80 -6.55 -2.93
C ALA A 141 -13.58 -5.68 -1.93
N LEU A 142 -13.28 -5.82 -0.64
CA LEU A 142 -13.83 -5.01 0.43
C LEU A 142 -12.74 -4.11 1.02
N PRO A 143 -12.95 -2.79 1.16
CA PRO A 143 -11.97 -1.89 1.76
C PRO A 143 -11.69 -2.25 3.22
N TRP A 144 -10.41 -2.44 3.56
CA TRP A 144 -9.99 -2.90 4.89
C TRP A 144 -9.16 -1.87 5.66
N MET A 145 -8.18 -1.28 5.01
CA MET A 145 -7.30 -0.26 5.60
C MET A 145 -7.17 0.94 4.69
N MET A 146 -7.08 2.15 5.29
CA MET A 146 -6.93 3.41 4.55
C MET A 146 -5.59 4.05 4.82
N ASN A 147 -4.98 4.59 3.77
CA ASN A 147 -3.77 5.40 3.85
C ASN A 147 -3.92 6.66 2.99
N VAL A 148 -3.18 7.71 3.35
CA VAL A 148 -3.02 8.93 2.55
C VAL A 148 -1.63 9.51 2.79
N GLY A 149 -0.97 10.02 1.76
CA GLY A 149 0.31 10.72 1.92
C GLY A 149 0.15 12.03 2.68
N LEU A 150 0.95 12.23 3.73
CA LEU A 150 0.88 13.37 4.63
C LEU A 150 2.23 14.04 4.77
N LEU A 151 2.21 15.36 5.01
CA LEU A 151 3.36 16.10 5.53
C LEU A 151 3.32 16.07 7.05
N TYR A 152 4.32 15.45 7.65
CA TYR A 152 4.65 15.58 9.06
C TYR A 152 5.66 16.70 9.24
N TYR A 153 5.52 17.48 10.30
CA TYR A 153 6.45 18.57 10.59
C TYR A 153 6.71 18.70 12.10
N ARG A 154 7.87 19.17 12.45
CA ARG A 154 8.23 19.51 13.83
C ARG A 154 7.55 20.82 14.22
N ALA A 155 6.38 20.69 14.87
CA ALA A 155 5.56 21.83 15.31
C ALA A 155 6.31 22.73 16.30
N ASP A 156 7.12 22.14 17.17
CA ASP A 156 7.96 22.86 18.12
C ASP A 156 9.04 23.70 17.42
N LEU A 157 9.69 23.19 16.36
CA LEU A 157 10.66 23.96 15.60
C LEU A 157 10.01 25.08 14.80
N LEU A 158 8.89 24.79 14.12
CA LEU A 158 8.16 25.84 13.39
C LEU A 158 7.71 26.96 14.33
N ALA A 159 7.12 26.62 15.48
CA ALA A 159 6.66 27.59 16.48
C ALA A 159 7.83 28.44 17.01
N ARG A 160 8.97 27.82 17.36
CA ARG A 160 10.17 28.52 17.86
C ARG A 160 10.68 29.57 16.87
N HIS A 161 10.56 29.29 15.56
CA HIS A 161 11.02 30.21 14.52
C HIS A 161 9.91 31.07 13.92
N GLY A 162 8.71 31.09 14.50
CA GLY A 162 7.57 31.89 14.05
C GLY A 162 7.12 31.52 12.64
N LEU A 163 7.17 30.21 12.30
CA LEU A 163 6.76 29.67 11.01
C LEU A 163 5.43 28.91 11.12
N ARG A 164 4.68 28.92 10.04
CA ARG A 164 3.50 28.06 9.84
C ARG A 164 3.89 26.82 9.02
N PRO A 165 3.06 25.75 9.05
CA PRO A 165 3.24 24.63 8.12
C PRO A 165 3.25 25.12 6.66
N PRO A 166 4.20 24.67 5.83
CA PRO A 166 4.35 25.15 4.46
C PRO A 166 3.19 24.68 3.57
N GLU A 167 2.62 25.58 2.78
CA GLU A 167 1.60 25.29 1.76
C GLU A 167 2.24 25.01 0.39
N THR A 168 3.48 25.52 0.19
CA THR A 168 4.24 25.32 -1.04
C THR A 168 5.59 24.69 -0.78
N TYR A 169 6.15 24.03 -1.80
CA TYR A 169 7.50 23.50 -1.70
C TYR A 169 8.56 24.61 -1.56
N ASP A 170 8.32 25.81 -2.10
CA ASP A 170 9.21 26.96 -1.90
C ASP A 170 9.23 27.39 -0.42
N GLU A 171 8.07 27.43 0.23
CA GLU A 171 7.95 27.69 1.68
C GLU A 171 8.62 26.59 2.50
N LEU A 172 8.50 25.32 2.12
CA LEU A 172 9.17 24.20 2.76
C LEU A 172 10.68 24.37 2.70
N VAL A 173 11.22 24.67 1.52
CA VAL A 173 12.66 24.92 1.32
C VAL A 173 13.14 26.12 2.13
N ALA A 174 12.40 27.22 2.13
CA ALA A 174 12.72 28.42 2.92
C ALA A 174 12.72 28.11 4.41
N ALA A 175 11.73 27.36 4.91
CA ALA A 175 11.64 26.95 6.31
C ALA A 175 12.83 26.06 6.72
N ILE A 176 13.22 25.08 5.88
CA ILE A 176 14.39 24.22 6.13
C ILE A 176 15.66 25.08 6.29
N ARG A 177 15.93 25.96 5.32
CA ARG A 177 17.12 26.80 5.33
C ARG A 177 17.16 27.70 6.57
N ARG A 178 16.04 28.33 6.93
CA ARG A 178 15.92 29.21 8.09
C ARG A 178 16.12 28.47 9.41
N ILE A 179 15.45 27.31 9.59
CA ILE A 179 15.54 26.53 10.82
C ILE A 179 16.95 25.96 10.99
N ARG A 180 17.55 25.36 9.94
CA ARG A 180 18.89 24.80 10.04
C ARG A 180 19.95 25.84 10.34
N ALA A 181 19.85 27.02 9.74
CA ALA A 181 20.78 28.14 10.01
C ALA A 181 20.67 28.63 11.48
N ALA A 182 19.46 28.64 12.03
CA ALA A 182 19.23 29.12 13.40
C ALA A 182 19.56 28.07 14.48
N GLU A 183 19.24 26.79 14.23
CA GLU A 183 19.52 25.70 15.19
C GLU A 183 21.02 25.33 15.23
N GLY A 184 21.76 25.57 14.16
CA GLY A 184 23.21 25.26 14.09
C GLY A 184 23.53 23.78 14.27
N ASN A 185 22.55 22.89 14.15
CA ASN A 185 22.70 21.44 14.30
C ASN A 185 22.98 20.78 12.94
N PRO A 186 24.20 20.31 12.67
CA PRO A 186 24.55 19.72 11.37
C PRO A 186 23.88 18.39 11.10
N ARG A 187 23.33 17.74 12.14
CA ARG A 187 22.58 16.47 12.01
C ARG A 187 21.07 16.66 11.76
N LEU A 188 20.58 17.90 11.80
CA LEU A 188 19.17 18.19 11.56
C LEU A 188 18.90 18.20 10.06
N GLU A 189 18.26 17.14 9.57
CA GLU A 189 17.85 17.01 8.18
C GLU A 189 16.64 17.90 7.86
N GLY A 190 16.50 18.28 6.58
CA GLY A 190 15.41 19.13 6.15
C GLY A 190 14.12 18.34 5.92
N TYR A 191 14.07 17.59 4.84
CA TYR A 191 12.88 16.85 4.38
C TYR A 191 13.22 15.39 4.09
N LEU A 192 12.50 14.49 4.75
CA LEU A 192 12.61 13.05 4.55
C LEU A 192 11.44 12.53 3.72
N TRP A 193 11.73 11.67 2.76
CA TRP A 193 10.77 11.03 1.89
C TRP A 193 11.33 9.73 1.30
N GLN A 194 10.49 8.87 0.68
CA GLN A 194 10.86 7.55 0.22
C GLN A 194 11.43 7.62 -1.21
N GLY A 195 12.75 7.59 -1.32
CA GLY A 195 13.48 7.67 -2.61
C GLY A 195 14.10 6.34 -3.07
N LYS A 196 13.96 5.24 -2.31
CA LYS A 196 14.38 3.89 -2.70
C LYS A 196 13.66 3.47 -3.98
N GLN A 197 14.31 2.64 -4.81
CA GLN A 197 13.71 2.10 -6.04
C GLN A 197 12.65 1.04 -5.69
N TYR A 198 11.39 1.42 -5.56
CA TYR A 198 10.20 0.59 -5.31
C TYR A 198 8.94 1.44 -5.49
N GLU A 199 7.76 0.89 -5.22
CA GLU A 199 6.45 1.58 -5.36
C GLU A 199 6.41 2.93 -4.60
N GLY A 200 7.02 3.04 -3.41
CA GLY A 200 7.01 4.29 -2.64
C GLY A 200 7.67 5.46 -3.37
N LEU A 201 8.70 5.23 -4.19
CA LEU A 201 9.28 6.28 -5.05
C LEU A 201 8.27 6.74 -6.10
N VAL A 202 7.57 5.80 -6.74
CA VAL A 202 6.54 6.13 -7.74
C VAL A 202 5.45 6.98 -7.10
N VAL A 203 4.99 6.61 -5.90
CA VAL A 203 3.99 7.39 -5.15
C VAL A 203 4.46 8.81 -4.88
N ASN A 204 5.70 9.01 -4.40
CA ASN A 204 6.25 10.36 -4.15
C ASN A 204 6.31 11.20 -5.44
N VAL A 205 6.64 10.59 -6.57
CA VAL A 205 6.62 11.28 -7.87
C VAL A 205 5.20 11.61 -8.32
N LEU A 206 4.23 10.69 -8.16
CA LEU A 206 2.81 10.97 -8.46
C LEU A 206 2.29 12.16 -7.65
N GLU A 207 2.58 12.20 -6.35
CA GLU A 207 2.23 13.33 -5.47
C GLU A 207 2.87 14.65 -5.95
N GLY A 208 4.14 14.61 -6.36
CA GLY A 208 4.82 15.76 -6.94
C GLY A 208 4.21 16.23 -8.26
N LEU A 209 3.81 15.30 -9.14
CA LEU A 209 3.12 15.62 -10.39
C LEU A 209 1.76 16.29 -10.13
N TRP A 210 0.95 15.75 -9.22
CA TRP A 210 -0.32 16.37 -8.85
C TRP A 210 -0.13 17.73 -8.20
N ALA A 211 0.88 17.88 -7.35
CA ALA A 211 1.26 19.15 -6.75
C ALA A 211 1.69 20.19 -7.79
N ALA A 212 2.20 19.76 -8.95
CA ALA A 212 2.55 20.60 -10.08
C ALA A 212 1.38 20.82 -11.08
N GLY A 213 0.22 20.23 -10.81
CA GLY A 213 -0.96 20.33 -11.69
C GLY A 213 -0.89 19.46 -12.95
N THR A 214 -0.10 18.38 -12.92
CA THR A 214 -0.01 17.39 -13.99
C THR A 214 -0.19 15.96 -13.46
N ARG A 215 -0.02 14.95 -14.29
CA ARG A 215 -0.20 13.53 -13.94
C ARG A 215 0.67 12.63 -14.82
N VAL A 216 0.84 11.36 -14.40
CA VAL A 216 1.61 10.38 -15.18
C VAL A 216 0.81 9.85 -16.36
N LEU A 217 -0.51 9.65 -16.20
CA LEU A 217 -1.42 9.12 -17.21
C LEU A 217 -2.58 10.12 -17.40
N GLY A 218 -2.72 10.64 -18.60
CA GLY A 218 -3.82 11.53 -18.98
C GLY A 218 -5.15 10.79 -19.14
N ASP A 219 -6.25 11.52 -19.13
CA ASP A 219 -7.59 10.95 -19.36
C ASP A 219 -7.74 10.41 -20.80
N ASP A 220 -6.91 10.89 -21.71
CA ASP A 220 -6.79 10.46 -23.10
C ASP A 220 -5.79 9.29 -23.30
N GLY A 221 -5.26 8.73 -22.20
CA GLY A 221 -4.29 7.62 -22.21
C GLY A 221 -2.85 8.05 -22.48
N ARG A 222 -2.57 9.33 -22.77
CA ARG A 222 -1.18 9.79 -22.96
C ARG A 222 -0.38 9.70 -21.67
N VAL A 223 0.85 9.22 -21.78
CA VAL A 223 1.81 9.17 -20.67
C VAL A 223 2.52 10.52 -20.59
N PHE A 224 2.64 11.07 -19.38
CA PHE A 224 3.16 12.40 -19.12
C PHE A 224 2.60 13.45 -20.08
N PRO A 225 1.29 13.79 -19.97
CA PRO A 225 0.64 14.73 -20.88
C PRO A 225 1.28 16.13 -20.88
N ASP A 226 1.99 16.48 -19.79
CA ASP A 226 2.80 17.69 -19.66
C ASP A 226 4.24 17.28 -19.26
N PRO A 227 5.09 16.97 -20.25
CA PRO A 227 6.46 16.50 -19.99
C PRO A 227 7.32 17.56 -19.31
N GLU A 228 7.16 18.85 -19.62
CA GLU A 228 7.96 19.91 -19.02
C GLU A 228 7.74 20.04 -17.51
N ARG A 229 6.47 19.93 -17.06
CA ARG A 229 6.15 19.90 -15.64
C ARG A 229 6.66 18.62 -14.97
N ALA A 230 6.58 17.47 -15.64
CA ALA A 230 7.13 16.23 -15.13
C ALA A 230 8.65 16.32 -14.94
N GLU A 231 9.37 16.89 -15.89
CA GLU A 231 10.81 17.16 -15.78
C GLU A 231 11.13 18.13 -14.63
N ALA A 232 10.32 19.17 -14.44
CA ALA A 232 10.50 20.14 -13.35
C ALA A 232 10.33 19.46 -11.98
N VAL A 233 9.36 18.55 -11.82
CA VAL A 233 9.17 17.75 -10.60
C VAL A 233 10.39 16.87 -10.32
N LEU A 234 10.90 16.14 -11.32
CA LEU A 234 12.09 15.31 -11.15
C LEU A 234 13.33 16.12 -10.82
N ARG A 235 13.50 17.28 -11.46
CA ARG A 235 14.59 18.22 -11.17
C ARG A 235 14.50 18.74 -9.74
N PHE A 236 13.31 19.04 -9.25
CA PHE A 236 13.08 19.48 -7.88
C PHE A 236 13.45 18.36 -6.87
N LEU A 237 12.92 17.14 -7.05
CA LEU A 237 13.22 16.02 -6.14
C LEU A 237 14.73 15.70 -6.09
N ARG A 238 15.40 15.70 -7.23
CA ARG A 238 16.86 15.59 -7.27
C ARG A 238 17.54 16.77 -6.58
N GLY A 239 17.04 17.99 -6.79
CA GLY A 239 17.53 19.22 -6.17
C GLY A 239 17.48 19.16 -4.65
N LEU A 240 16.43 18.60 -4.06
CA LEU A 240 16.35 18.38 -2.61
C LEU A 240 17.57 17.61 -2.07
N ILE A 241 18.05 16.63 -2.81
CA ILE A 241 19.22 15.82 -2.43
C ILE A 241 20.53 16.57 -2.72
N THR A 242 20.68 17.11 -3.92
CA THR A 242 21.95 17.74 -4.35
C THR A 242 22.24 19.05 -3.64
N GLU A 243 21.20 19.75 -3.15
CA GLU A 243 21.32 20.96 -2.33
C GLU A 243 21.37 20.66 -0.83
N GLY A 244 21.36 19.36 -0.44
CA GLY A 244 21.44 18.94 0.95
C GLY A 244 20.18 19.27 1.77
N LEU A 245 19.03 19.50 1.13
CA LEU A 245 17.73 19.69 1.81
C LEU A 245 17.12 18.36 2.24
N SER A 246 17.46 17.30 1.54
CA SER A 246 17.25 15.90 1.92
C SER A 246 18.59 15.18 2.00
N PRO A 247 18.79 14.24 2.93
CA PRO A 247 20.07 13.53 3.03
C PRO A 247 20.31 12.62 1.82
N PRO A 248 21.58 12.34 1.46
CA PRO A 248 21.91 11.46 0.31
C PRO A 248 21.32 10.05 0.44
N TRP A 249 21.18 9.52 1.65
CA TRP A 249 20.61 8.20 1.90
C TRP A 249 19.10 8.11 1.58
N THR A 250 18.42 9.23 1.29
CA THR A 250 17.03 9.27 0.80
C THR A 250 16.84 8.32 -0.38
N THR A 251 17.82 8.20 -1.29
CA THR A 251 17.75 7.31 -2.46
C THR A 251 17.71 5.81 -2.13
N ALA A 252 17.98 5.44 -0.89
CA ALA A 252 17.91 4.07 -0.38
C ALA A 252 16.84 3.89 0.71
N ALA A 253 16.10 4.97 1.05
CA ALA A 253 15.17 5.00 2.17
C ALA A 253 13.75 4.57 1.76
N ASP A 254 13.18 3.71 2.57
CA ASP A 254 11.76 3.36 2.59
C ASP A 254 11.04 4.08 3.76
N GLU A 255 9.78 3.70 4.00
CA GLU A 255 8.94 4.29 5.04
C GLU A 255 9.58 4.17 6.43
N GLU A 256 10.11 2.99 6.79
CA GLU A 256 10.60 2.74 8.13
C GLU A 256 11.93 3.44 8.41
N ILE A 257 12.80 3.55 7.42
CA ILE A 257 14.05 4.31 7.54
C ILE A 257 13.74 5.78 7.81
N THR A 258 12.88 6.39 6.98
CA THR A 258 12.53 7.82 7.10
C THR A 258 11.73 8.11 8.37
N ARG A 259 10.77 7.23 8.73
CA ARG A 259 9.98 7.36 9.96
C ARG A 259 10.85 7.31 11.22
N ARG A 260 11.78 6.36 11.28
CA ARG A 260 12.68 6.23 12.44
C ARG A 260 13.57 7.46 12.61
N ALA A 261 14.19 7.94 11.54
CA ALA A 261 15.01 9.14 11.58
C ALA A 261 14.21 10.37 12.07
N PHE A 262 13.00 10.58 11.52
CA PHE A 262 12.12 11.65 12.01
C PHE A 262 11.70 11.44 13.47
N GLY A 263 11.36 10.23 13.86
CA GLY A 263 10.98 9.86 15.23
C GLY A 263 12.09 10.07 16.25
N GLN A 264 13.36 10.00 15.84
CA GLN A 264 14.52 10.38 16.68
C GLN A 264 14.75 11.90 16.74
N GLY A 265 13.95 12.68 16.06
CA GLY A 265 14.08 14.14 16.04
C GLY A 265 15.14 14.67 15.08
N GLU A 266 15.60 13.84 14.15
CA GLU A 266 16.70 14.16 13.22
C GLU A 266 16.25 14.94 11.99
N ALA A 267 14.95 15.25 11.83
CA ALA A 267 14.46 15.99 10.66
C ALA A 267 13.35 16.99 11.01
N ILE A 268 13.19 18.00 10.16
CA ILE A 268 12.17 19.05 10.30
C ILE A 268 10.84 18.60 9.68
N PHE A 269 10.89 18.00 8.49
CA PHE A 269 9.74 17.54 7.72
C PHE A 269 9.90 16.08 7.31
N LEU A 270 8.75 15.37 7.20
CA LEU A 270 8.68 14.00 6.71
C LEU A 270 7.43 13.83 5.87
N ARG A 271 7.57 13.19 4.69
CA ARG A 271 6.43 12.57 4.01
C ARG A 271 6.26 11.16 4.54
N SER A 272 5.09 10.83 5.05
CA SER A 272 4.77 9.46 5.47
C SER A 272 3.27 9.17 5.43
N TRP A 273 2.89 7.96 5.82
CA TRP A 273 1.53 7.47 5.93
C TRP A 273 0.96 7.71 7.34
N PRO A 274 -0.38 7.67 7.53
CA PRO A 274 -1.03 8.02 8.80
C PRO A 274 -0.64 7.16 10.01
N TYR A 275 -0.17 5.91 9.81
CA TYR A 275 0.27 5.06 10.91
C TYR A 275 1.42 5.67 11.73
N ALA A 276 2.24 6.48 11.10
CA ALA A 276 3.38 7.11 11.77
C ALA A 276 2.96 8.09 12.86
N ALA A 277 1.77 8.73 12.74
CA ALA A 277 1.27 9.68 13.72
C ALA A 277 1.19 9.07 15.12
N ASP A 278 0.62 7.88 15.24
CA ASP A 278 0.42 7.22 16.52
C ASP A 278 1.76 6.72 17.11
N LEU A 279 2.68 6.30 16.25
CA LEU A 279 4.03 5.88 16.67
C LEU A 279 4.87 7.04 17.19
N PHE A 280 4.64 8.27 16.70
CA PHE A 280 5.30 9.46 17.21
C PHE A 280 4.75 9.92 18.58
N GLU A 281 3.57 9.47 18.97
CA GLU A 281 2.94 9.79 20.26
C GLU A 281 3.18 8.72 21.34
N LEU A 282 3.93 7.65 21.04
CA LEU A 282 4.30 6.64 22.04
C LEU A 282 5.07 7.28 23.21
N PRO A 283 4.94 6.73 24.43
CA PRO A 283 5.55 7.32 25.64
C PRO A 283 7.05 7.57 25.58
N ASP A 284 7.77 6.73 24.87
CA ASP A 284 9.23 6.76 24.68
C ASP A 284 9.68 7.51 23.42
N SER A 285 8.76 8.10 22.67
CA SER A 285 9.08 8.83 21.45
C SER A 285 9.74 10.19 21.75
N PRO A 286 10.97 10.46 21.24
CA PRO A 286 11.64 11.75 21.41
C PRO A 286 10.88 12.95 20.85
N VAL A 287 9.96 12.70 19.91
CA VAL A 287 9.15 13.74 19.24
C VAL A 287 7.71 13.79 19.73
N ARG A 288 7.37 13.09 20.80
CA ARG A 288 6.03 13.10 21.38
C ARG A 288 5.54 14.50 21.68
N GLY A 289 4.32 14.84 21.25
CA GLY A 289 3.72 16.17 21.42
C GLY A 289 4.38 17.29 20.60
N LYS A 290 5.32 16.96 19.71
CA LYS A 290 6.08 17.94 18.89
C LYS A 290 5.78 17.84 17.40
N VAL A 291 4.87 16.94 17.00
CA VAL A 291 4.60 16.63 15.59
C VAL A 291 3.26 17.19 15.17
N GLY A 292 3.24 17.90 14.05
CA GLY A 292 2.01 18.35 13.39
C GLY A 292 1.79 17.65 12.05
N LEU A 293 0.54 17.69 11.55
CA LEU A 293 0.09 17.11 10.29
C LEU A 293 -0.44 18.20 9.36
N ALA A 294 -0.01 18.17 8.10
CA ALA A 294 -0.47 19.07 7.05
C ALA A 294 -0.68 18.33 5.73
N PRO A 295 -1.40 18.93 4.76
CA PRO A 295 -1.36 18.47 3.38
C PRO A 295 0.08 18.50 2.85
N LEU A 296 0.38 17.67 1.86
CA LEU A 296 1.62 17.81 1.10
C LEU A 296 1.64 19.19 0.41
N PRO A 297 2.80 19.86 0.34
CA PRO A 297 2.90 21.16 -0.32
C PRO A 297 2.60 21.06 -1.82
N ARG A 298 2.10 22.14 -2.40
CA ARG A 298 1.97 22.29 -3.85
C ARG A 298 3.22 22.94 -4.46
N HIS A 299 3.45 22.73 -5.74
CA HIS A 299 4.35 23.55 -6.53
C HIS A 299 3.68 24.88 -6.91
N ALA A 300 4.46 25.89 -7.25
CA ALA A 300 3.95 27.20 -7.64
C ALA A 300 2.95 27.14 -8.84
N THR A 301 3.13 26.17 -9.73
CA THR A 301 2.25 25.92 -10.89
C THR A 301 0.99 25.14 -10.56
N GLY A 302 0.89 24.57 -9.34
CA GLY A 302 -0.24 23.73 -8.93
C GLY A 302 -1.27 24.49 -8.11
N THR A 303 -2.48 23.97 -8.05
CA THR A 303 -3.60 24.56 -7.31
C THR A 303 -3.70 24.03 -5.88
N ALA A 304 -3.32 22.76 -5.65
CA ALA A 304 -3.33 22.13 -4.33
C ALA A 304 -2.31 21.00 -4.27
N GLY A 305 -1.70 20.79 -3.11
CA GLY A 305 -0.97 19.57 -2.79
C GLY A 305 -1.97 18.47 -2.46
N ALA A 306 -1.74 17.27 -2.96
CA ALA A 306 -2.58 16.12 -2.68
C ALA A 306 -1.72 14.90 -2.37
N GLY A 307 -1.96 14.26 -1.22
CA GLY A 307 -1.39 12.96 -0.91
C GLY A 307 -2.04 11.85 -1.71
N SER A 308 -1.28 10.85 -2.07
CA SER A 308 -1.82 9.64 -2.68
C SER A 308 -2.69 8.90 -1.67
N THR A 309 -3.93 8.59 -2.03
CA THR A 309 -4.70 7.62 -1.26
C THR A 309 -4.23 6.21 -1.60
N GLY A 310 -4.18 5.38 -0.58
CA GLY A 310 -3.76 4.00 -0.64
C GLY A 310 -4.46 3.19 0.43
N GLY A 311 -3.88 2.04 0.72
CA GLY A 311 -4.41 1.14 1.73
C GLY A 311 -4.62 -0.25 1.17
N ALA A 312 -5.30 -1.11 1.93
CA ALA A 312 -5.50 -2.49 1.57
C ALA A 312 -6.98 -2.85 1.53
N HIS A 313 -7.27 -3.79 0.66
CA HIS A 313 -8.57 -4.41 0.47
C HIS A 313 -8.49 -5.90 0.75
N LEU A 314 -9.61 -6.52 1.09
CA LEU A 314 -9.74 -7.97 1.20
C LEU A 314 -10.41 -8.51 -0.06
N GLY A 315 -9.68 -9.31 -0.81
CA GLY A 315 -10.17 -10.06 -1.96
C GLY A 315 -10.41 -11.53 -1.58
N VAL A 316 -11.34 -12.16 -2.25
CA VAL A 316 -11.60 -13.60 -2.13
C VAL A 316 -11.05 -14.28 -3.39
N ALA A 317 -10.26 -15.34 -3.21
CA ALA A 317 -9.71 -16.08 -4.33
C ALA A 317 -10.83 -16.80 -5.11
N ARG A 318 -10.84 -16.66 -6.45
CA ARG A 318 -11.83 -17.36 -7.29
C ARG A 318 -11.78 -18.87 -7.15
N GLY A 319 -10.59 -19.42 -6.89
CA GLY A 319 -10.36 -20.86 -6.72
C GLY A 319 -10.66 -21.40 -5.32
N THR A 320 -11.24 -20.60 -4.41
CA THR A 320 -11.62 -21.06 -3.07
C THR A 320 -12.65 -22.18 -3.12
N ARG A 321 -12.51 -23.17 -2.25
CA ARG A 321 -13.49 -24.24 -2.07
C ARG A 321 -14.62 -23.83 -1.12
N HIS A 322 -14.46 -22.73 -0.39
CA HIS A 322 -15.37 -22.27 0.66
C HIS A 322 -15.75 -20.79 0.47
N PRO A 323 -16.36 -20.42 -0.68
CA PRO A 323 -16.62 -19.02 -1.02
C PRO A 323 -17.49 -18.30 0.02
N GLU A 324 -18.54 -18.93 0.53
CA GLU A 324 -19.43 -18.34 1.54
C GLU A 324 -18.68 -18.04 2.86
N ALA A 325 -17.88 -19.01 3.33
CA ALA A 325 -17.07 -18.83 4.55
C ALA A 325 -16.00 -17.74 4.37
N ALA A 326 -15.36 -17.69 3.20
CA ALA A 326 -14.38 -16.67 2.86
C ALA A 326 -14.99 -15.25 2.80
N ILE A 327 -16.18 -15.12 2.18
CA ILE A 327 -16.94 -13.86 2.13
C ILE A 327 -17.37 -13.44 3.54
N THR A 328 -17.86 -14.39 4.36
CA THR A 328 -18.25 -14.13 5.75
C THR A 328 -17.09 -13.56 6.56
N LEU A 329 -15.88 -14.15 6.44
CA LEU A 329 -14.67 -13.63 7.08
C LEU A 329 -14.31 -12.23 6.56
N ALA A 330 -14.28 -12.03 5.24
CA ALA A 330 -13.93 -10.75 4.65
C ALA A 330 -14.90 -9.63 5.08
N ARG A 331 -16.20 -9.89 5.10
CA ARG A 331 -17.23 -8.95 5.58
C ARG A 331 -17.09 -8.66 7.08
N PHE A 332 -16.82 -9.68 7.90
CA PHE A 332 -16.57 -9.48 9.33
C PHE A 332 -15.38 -8.54 9.55
N LEU A 333 -14.23 -8.82 8.92
CA LEU A 333 -13.00 -8.03 9.09
C LEU A 333 -13.11 -6.59 8.55
N THR A 334 -14.04 -6.32 7.64
CA THR A 334 -14.32 -4.97 7.11
C THR A 334 -15.55 -4.30 7.73
N SER A 335 -16.19 -4.96 8.69
CA SER A 335 -17.31 -4.41 9.44
C SER A 335 -16.88 -3.18 10.27
N GLU A 336 -17.84 -2.33 10.64
CA GLU A 336 -17.56 -1.17 11.50
C GLU A 336 -16.94 -1.60 12.84
N ARG A 337 -17.45 -2.70 13.44
CA ARG A 337 -16.92 -3.27 14.69
C ARG A 337 -15.45 -3.66 14.55
N ALA A 338 -15.11 -4.43 13.52
CA ALA A 338 -13.73 -4.88 13.30
C ALA A 338 -12.80 -3.69 13.00
N GLN A 339 -13.21 -2.76 12.16
CA GLN A 339 -12.43 -1.56 11.85
C GLN A 339 -12.23 -0.64 13.06
N ARG A 340 -13.18 -0.58 13.98
CA ARG A 340 -13.02 0.10 15.26
C ARG A 340 -11.91 -0.55 16.11
N VAL A 341 -11.93 -1.88 16.29
CA VAL A 341 -10.89 -2.62 17.01
C VAL A 341 -9.51 -2.42 16.36
N MET A 342 -9.45 -2.46 15.03
CA MET A 342 -8.23 -2.19 14.28
C MET A 342 -7.71 -0.76 14.52
N ALA A 343 -8.60 0.23 14.55
CA ALA A 343 -8.24 1.63 14.81
C ALA A 343 -7.76 1.83 16.26
N GLU A 344 -8.35 1.16 17.23
CA GLU A 344 -7.96 1.19 18.66
C GLU A 344 -6.53 0.69 18.89
N SER A 345 -6.00 -0.14 18.00
CA SER A 345 -4.59 -0.58 18.05
C SER A 345 -3.57 0.52 17.69
N GLY A 346 -4.03 1.63 17.09
CA GLY A 346 -3.17 2.70 16.56
C GLY A 346 -2.45 2.35 15.25
N ALA A 347 -2.40 1.08 14.89
CA ALA A 347 -1.60 0.60 13.74
C ALA A 347 -2.29 0.86 12.39
N VAL A 348 -3.62 0.91 12.36
CA VAL A 348 -4.42 0.90 11.13
C VAL A 348 -5.43 2.02 11.15
N LYS A 349 -5.57 2.71 10.02
CA LYS A 349 -6.64 3.70 9.85
C LYS A 349 -7.83 3.05 9.14
N PRO A 350 -9.07 3.25 9.67
CA PRO A 350 -10.27 2.64 9.13
C PRO A 350 -10.61 3.21 7.76
N THR A 351 -11.31 2.42 6.94
CA THR A 351 -11.85 2.89 5.66
C THR A 351 -13.23 3.55 5.81
N ARG A 352 -13.84 3.46 7.00
CA ARG A 352 -15.16 4.03 7.31
C ARG A 352 -15.02 5.44 7.89
N PRO A 353 -15.45 6.52 7.18
CA PRO A 353 -15.28 7.91 7.61
C PRO A 353 -15.86 8.21 9.00
N ALA A 354 -16.99 7.59 9.36
CA ALA A 354 -17.66 7.82 10.64
C ALA A 354 -16.74 7.54 11.86
N LEU A 355 -15.83 6.57 11.76
CA LEU A 355 -14.91 6.23 12.84
C LEU A 355 -13.88 7.31 13.17
N TYR A 356 -13.60 8.21 12.23
CA TYR A 356 -12.66 9.32 12.46
C TYR A 356 -13.22 10.42 13.37
N HIS A 357 -14.53 10.41 13.61
CA HIS A 357 -15.22 11.34 14.50
C HIS A 357 -15.80 10.64 15.74
N ASP A 358 -15.51 9.35 15.92
CA ASP A 358 -15.93 8.63 17.12
C ASP A 358 -15.27 9.22 18.36
N PRO A 359 -16.04 9.62 19.39
CA PRO A 359 -15.49 10.32 20.55
C PRO A 359 -14.45 9.50 21.34
N ALA A 360 -14.58 8.18 21.37
CA ALA A 360 -13.62 7.32 22.08
C ALA A 360 -12.32 7.21 21.30
N LEU A 361 -12.40 6.99 19.98
CA LEU A 361 -11.23 6.95 19.11
C LEU A 361 -10.51 8.30 19.05
N VAL A 362 -11.23 9.42 18.95
CA VAL A 362 -10.64 10.77 18.93
C VAL A 362 -9.93 11.10 20.25
N ARG A 363 -10.47 10.66 21.39
CA ARG A 363 -9.75 10.82 22.68
C ARG A 363 -8.43 10.04 22.72
N ALA A 364 -8.42 8.83 22.16
CA ALA A 364 -7.22 8.01 22.11
C ALA A 364 -6.23 8.49 21.04
N PHE A 365 -6.73 8.95 19.90
CA PHE A 365 -5.97 9.36 18.72
C PHE A 365 -6.46 10.72 18.19
N PRO A 366 -6.04 11.84 18.81
CA PRO A 366 -6.53 13.18 18.47
C PRO A 366 -6.26 13.63 17.03
N SER A 367 -5.37 12.94 16.32
CA SER A 367 -5.05 13.19 14.91
C SER A 367 -6.12 12.73 13.93
N LEU A 368 -7.06 11.86 14.35
CA LEU A 368 -8.05 11.22 13.45
C LEU A 368 -8.89 12.22 12.65
N PRO A 369 -9.51 13.27 13.24
CA PRO A 369 -10.30 14.22 12.45
C PRO A 369 -9.46 14.92 11.37
N ARG A 370 -8.20 15.24 11.69
CA ARG A 370 -7.29 15.85 10.71
C ARG A 370 -6.93 14.88 9.59
N ILE A 371 -6.66 13.61 9.91
CA ILE A 371 -6.39 12.56 8.93
C ILE A 371 -7.62 12.34 8.04
N HIS A 372 -8.85 12.39 8.58
CA HIS A 372 -10.08 12.33 7.80
C HIS A 372 -10.11 13.38 6.69
N ASP A 373 -9.91 14.66 7.04
CA ASP A 373 -9.95 15.75 6.07
C ASP A 373 -8.87 15.61 4.99
N LEU A 374 -7.66 15.20 5.41
CA LEU A 374 -6.55 14.96 4.50
C LEU A 374 -6.83 13.76 3.57
N THR A 375 -7.52 12.74 4.06
CA THR A 375 -7.94 11.57 3.25
C THR A 375 -8.97 11.97 2.20
N LEU A 376 -9.95 12.81 2.55
CA LEU A 376 -10.94 13.33 1.59
C LEU A 376 -10.30 14.21 0.51
N ALA A 377 -9.24 14.96 0.85
CA ALA A 377 -8.48 15.77 -0.10
C ALA A 377 -7.46 14.96 -0.93
N GLY A 378 -7.23 13.70 -0.57
CA GLY A 378 -6.28 12.81 -1.23
C GLY A 378 -6.75 12.38 -2.63
N ARG A 379 -5.81 11.92 -3.45
CA ARG A 379 -6.07 11.42 -4.81
C ARG A 379 -5.73 9.94 -4.93
N PRO A 380 -6.59 9.12 -5.55
CA PRO A 380 -6.26 7.73 -5.84
C PRO A 380 -5.12 7.66 -6.87
N ARG A 381 -4.27 6.65 -6.73
CA ARG A 381 -3.37 6.24 -7.79
C ARG A 381 -4.21 5.79 -9.00
N PRO A 382 -3.67 5.81 -10.24
CA PRO A 382 -4.43 5.36 -11.41
C PRO A 382 -5.10 4.00 -11.20
N VAL A 383 -6.44 3.95 -11.27
CA VAL A 383 -7.22 2.72 -11.12
C VAL A 383 -7.28 2.02 -12.47
N THR A 384 -6.28 1.22 -12.78
CA THR A 384 -6.13 0.51 -14.05
C THR A 384 -5.45 -0.84 -13.83
N PRO A 385 -5.82 -1.89 -14.60
CA PRO A 385 -5.11 -3.17 -14.55
C PRO A 385 -3.65 -3.08 -15.05
N ALA A 386 -3.26 -1.97 -15.66
CA ALA A 386 -1.91 -1.70 -16.12
C ALA A 386 -1.03 -1.01 -15.07
N TYR A 387 -1.55 -0.69 -13.87
CA TYR A 387 -0.82 0.10 -12.88
C TYR A 387 0.55 -0.50 -12.52
N VAL A 388 0.62 -1.81 -12.33
CA VAL A 388 1.89 -2.46 -11.97
C VAL A 388 2.93 -2.35 -13.09
N ILE A 389 2.50 -2.44 -14.36
CA ILE A 389 3.38 -2.22 -15.52
C ILE A 389 3.90 -0.78 -15.51
N LEU A 390 3.01 0.18 -15.21
CA LEU A 390 3.39 1.58 -15.05
C LEU A 390 4.43 1.74 -13.93
N SER A 391 4.14 1.24 -12.74
CA SER A 391 5.01 1.37 -11.57
C SER A 391 6.37 0.71 -11.82
N THR A 392 6.41 -0.55 -12.21
CA THR A 392 7.67 -1.29 -12.43
C THR A 392 8.52 -0.74 -13.58
N THR A 393 7.90 -0.10 -14.56
CA THR A 393 8.61 0.62 -15.62
C THR A 393 9.22 1.93 -15.12
N LEU A 394 8.48 2.66 -14.27
CA LEU A 394 8.94 3.94 -13.73
C LEU A 394 10.03 3.80 -12.66
N GLN A 395 9.97 2.80 -11.80
CA GLN A 395 10.90 2.64 -10.67
C GLN A 395 12.37 2.81 -11.05
N PRO A 396 12.94 2.04 -12.02
CA PRO A 396 14.35 2.19 -12.38
C PRO A 396 14.65 3.53 -13.06
N GLU A 397 13.73 4.07 -13.84
CA GLU A 397 13.91 5.34 -14.54
C GLU A 397 13.96 6.51 -13.56
N LEU A 398 13.03 6.54 -12.60
CA LEU A 398 12.97 7.56 -11.56
C LEU A 398 14.19 7.48 -10.63
N SER A 399 14.60 6.27 -10.23
CA SER A 399 15.80 6.05 -9.44
C SER A 399 17.05 6.57 -10.17
N ALA A 400 17.19 6.28 -11.47
CA ALA A 400 18.31 6.77 -12.30
C ALA A 400 18.35 8.32 -12.37
N ALA A 401 17.17 8.97 -12.41
CA ALA A 401 17.09 10.43 -12.37
C ALA A 401 17.56 11.01 -11.03
N LEU A 402 17.13 10.40 -9.92
CA LEU A 402 17.49 10.88 -8.58
C LEU A 402 18.98 10.79 -8.30
N VAL A 403 19.62 9.69 -8.70
CA VAL A 403 21.08 9.52 -8.52
C VAL A 403 21.91 10.17 -9.61
N GLY A 404 21.28 10.75 -10.63
CA GLY A 404 21.94 11.52 -11.69
C GLY A 404 22.56 10.70 -12.82
N VAL A 405 22.20 9.43 -12.94
CA VAL A 405 22.55 8.55 -14.09
C VAL A 405 21.83 9.00 -15.35
N LYS A 406 20.59 9.51 -15.20
CA LYS A 406 19.80 10.11 -16.29
C LYS A 406 19.40 11.55 -15.92
N THR A 407 19.24 12.38 -16.92
CA THR A 407 18.60 13.69 -16.74
C THR A 407 17.10 13.52 -16.57
N PRO A 408 16.39 14.48 -15.94
CA PRO A 408 14.92 14.49 -15.90
C PRO A 408 14.27 14.37 -17.29
N ALA A 409 14.79 15.06 -18.29
CA ALA A 409 14.29 15.01 -19.67
C ALA A 409 14.43 13.63 -20.31
N GLU A 410 15.61 13.00 -20.19
CA GLU A 410 15.83 11.61 -20.66
C GLU A 410 14.91 10.64 -19.96
N THR A 411 14.71 10.79 -18.65
CA THR A 411 13.82 9.95 -17.84
C THR A 411 12.38 10.04 -18.30
N VAL A 412 11.85 11.26 -18.46
CA VAL A 412 10.46 11.47 -18.93
C VAL A 412 10.29 10.93 -20.36
N ALA A 413 11.20 11.26 -21.27
CA ALA A 413 11.12 10.84 -22.67
C ALA A 413 11.23 9.29 -22.81
N HIS A 414 12.12 8.65 -22.05
CA HIS A 414 12.30 7.19 -22.11
C HIS A 414 11.11 6.46 -21.48
N SER A 415 10.67 6.90 -20.29
CA SER A 415 9.50 6.32 -19.62
C SER A 415 8.23 6.45 -20.46
N ARG A 416 8.04 7.62 -21.11
CA ARG A 416 6.90 7.87 -22.00
C ARG A 416 6.86 6.86 -23.15
N ARG A 417 7.94 6.78 -23.94
CA ARG A 417 7.99 5.84 -25.08
C ARG A 417 7.76 4.40 -24.67
N ARG A 418 8.38 3.98 -23.56
CA ARG A 418 8.26 2.60 -23.08
C ARG A 418 6.86 2.28 -22.58
N LEU A 419 6.24 3.19 -21.83
CA LEU A 419 4.89 3.00 -21.31
C LEU A 419 3.84 3.08 -22.42
N GLU A 420 3.94 4.01 -23.36
CA GLU A 420 3.03 4.10 -24.51
C GLU A 420 3.04 2.78 -25.28
N PHE A 421 4.22 2.22 -25.61
CA PHE A 421 4.35 0.92 -26.25
C PHE A 421 3.70 -0.23 -25.46
N LEU A 422 3.93 -0.30 -24.13
CA LEU A 422 3.40 -1.37 -23.28
C LEU A 422 1.87 -1.25 -23.09
N LEU A 423 1.36 -0.02 -23.00
CA LEU A 423 -0.08 0.24 -22.78
C LEU A 423 -0.90 0.01 -24.07
N GLU A 424 -0.36 0.31 -25.25
CA GLU A 424 -1.00 -0.03 -26.54
C GLU A 424 -1.29 -1.54 -26.67
N GLY A 425 -0.37 -2.38 -26.21
CA GLY A 425 -0.54 -3.84 -26.20
C GLY A 425 -1.62 -4.36 -25.23
N LEU A 426 -2.09 -3.54 -24.29
CA LEU A 426 -3.12 -3.90 -23.31
C LEU A 426 -4.53 -3.43 -23.68
N GLY A 427 -4.65 -2.57 -24.69
CA GLY A 427 -5.89 -1.93 -25.12
C GLY A 427 -6.77 -2.78 -26.05
N GLY A 428 -6.40 -4.06 -26.30
CA GLY A 428 -7.16 -5.03 -27.10
C GLY A 428 -8.18 -5.82 -26.25
#